data_19a172b784075da50804b726735f4611
#
_entry.id   19a172b784075da50804b726735f4611
#
_cell.length_a   1.000
_cell.length_b   1.000
_cell.length_c   1.000
_cell.angle_alpha   90.00
_cell.angle_beta   90.00
_cell.angle_gamma   90.00
#
_symmetry.space_group_name_H-M   'P 1'
#
loop_
_entity.id
_entity.type
_entity.pdbx_description
1 polymer ?
#
loop_
_entity_poly.entity_id
_entity_poly.type
_entity_poly.pdbx_seq_one_letter_code
_entity_poly.pdbx_strand_id
1 'polypeptide(L)' 'MFAPEVISREDRDGGYIETLLPAERGEVYYRSCVGGICRYSSDWFQAEIYLNQMLQP' A
#
# COMPACT_ATOMS: atom_id res chain seq x y z
N MET A 1 0.62 -18.14 12.27
CA MET A 1 0.18 -16.87 11.68
C MET A 1 1.23 -16.38 10.71
N PHE A 2 0.82 -15.92 9.55
CA PHE A 2 1.76 -15.54 8.51
C PHE A 2 1.52 -14.09 8.11
N ALA A 3 2.61 -13.34 8.03
CA ALA A 3 2.55 -11.97 7.57
C ALA A 3 2.68 -11.94 6.05
N PRO A 4 2.05 -11.00 5.38
CA PRO A 4 2.26 -10.86 3.94
C PRO A 4 3.68 -10.42 3.64
N GLU A 5 4.13 -10.73 2.45
CA GLU A 5 5.46 -10.35 2.00
C GLU A 5 5.38 -9.04 1.22
N VAL A 6 6.25 -8.10 1.55
CA VAL A 6 6.36 -6.86 0.77
C VAL A 6 7.24 -7.17 -0.43
N ILE A 7 6.66 -7.18 -1.62
CA ILE A 7 7.42 -7.54 -2.82
C ILE A 7 7.86 -6.34 -3.62
N SER A 8 7.29 -5.16 -3.35
CA SER A 8 7.81 -3.94 -3.95
C SER A 8 7.34 -2.75 -3.13
N ARG A 9 8.05 -1.64 -3.27
CA ARG A 9 7.71 -0.41 -2.57
C ARG A 9 8.07 0.75 -3.48
N GLU A 10 7.13 1.68 -3.62
CA GLU A 10 7.37 2.90 -4.38
C GLU A 10 7.26 4.08 -3.44
N ASP A 11 8.38 4.77 -3.24
CA ASP A 11 8.40 5.92 -2.36
C ASP A 11 7.92 7.16 -3.12
N ARG A 12 7.12 7.95 -2.45
CA ARG A 12 6.65 9.24 -2.92
C ARG A 12 7.03 10.28 -1.90
N ASP A 13 7.01 11.53 -2.32
CA ASP A 13 7.33 12.61 -1.40
C ASP A 13 6.25 12.66 -0.31
N GLY A 14 6.61 12.26 0.89
CA GLY A 14 5.71 12.28 2.03
C GLY A 14 5.04 10.96 2.35
N GLY A 15 5.21 9.93 1.52
CA GLY A 15 4.58 8.64 1.77
C GLY A 15 5.11 7.55 0.86
N TYR A 16 4.42 6.40 0.86
CA TYR A 16 4.84 5.31 0.00
C TYR A 16 3.67 4.35 -0.26
N ILE A 17 3.83 3.55 -1.30
CA ILE A 17 2.89 2.47 -1.61
C ILE A 17 3.69 1.18 -1.66
N GLU A 18 3.23 0.19 -0.91
CA GLU A 18 3.85 -1.14 -0.92
C GLU A 18 2.92 -2.12 -1.63
N THR A 19 3.51 -3.02 -2.40
CA THR A 19 2.78 -4.14 -2.98
C THR A 19 2.99 -5.33 -2.06
N LEU A 20 1.90 -5.94 -1.64
CA LEU A 20 1.93 -7.01 -0.65
C LEU A 20 1.44 -8.30 -1.29
N LEU A 21 2.18 -9.38 -1.05
CA LEU A 21 1.79 -10.71 -1.48
C LEU A 21 1.27 -11.45 -0.25
N PRO A 22 0.02 -11.93 -0.27
CA PRO A 22 -0.52 -12.64 0.89
C PRO A 22 0.29 -13.90 1.18
N ALA A 23 0.40 -14.27 2.47
CA ALA A 23 1.13 -15.46 2.86
C ALA A 23 0.47 -16.72 2.33
N GLU A 24 -0.85 -16.68 2.19
CA GLU A 24 -1.59 -17.78 1.58
C GLU A 24 -1.92 -17.37 0.15
N ARG A 25 -2.59 -18.26 -0.55
CA ARG A 25 -2.93 -18.01 -1.93
C ARG A 25 -3.81 -16.78 -2.05
N GLY A 26 -3.58 -16.01 -3.10
CA GLY A 26 -4.37 -14.82 -3.32
C GLY A 26 -3.62 -13.86 -4.21
N GLU A 27 -4.32 -12.82 -4.61
CA GLU A 27 -3.75 -11.81 -5.46
C GLU A 27 -3.05 -10.76 -4.61
N VAL A 28 -2.08 -10.09 -5.21
CA VAL A 28 -1.40 -9.01 -4.51
C VAL A 28 -2.39 -7.91 -4.16
N TYR A 29 -2.06 -7.16 -3.13
CA TYR A 29 -2.82 -5.98 -2.77
C TYR A 29 -1.84 -4.89 -2.36
N TYR A 30 -2.34 -3.71 -2.03
CA TYR A 30 -1.50 -2.54 -1.86
C TYR A 30 -1.78 -1.86 -0.54
N ARG A 31 -0.72 -1.25 -0.01
CA ARG A 31 -0.81 -0.50 1.23
C ARG A 31 -0.22 0.88 0.99
N SER A 32 -1.05 1.92 1.11
CA SER A 32 -0.62 3.31 0.95
C SER A 32 -0.45 3.92 2.33
N CYS A 33 0.73 4.44 2.62
CA CYS A 33 1.05 4.91 3.97
C CYS A 33 1.61 6.33 3.95
N VAL A 34 1.13 7.13 4.89
CA VAL A 34 1.60 8.49 5.12
C VAL A 34 1.61 8.70 6.63
N GLY A 35 2.79 9.03 7.18
CA GLY A 35 2.89 9.40 8.59
C GLY A 35 2.43 8.32 9.55
N GLY A 36 2.66 7.07 9.22
CA GLY A 36 2.28 5.96 10.08
C GLY A 36 0.84 5.50 9.91
N ILE A 37 0.06 6.16 9.07
CA ILE A 37 -1.32 5.78 8.77
C ILE A 37 -1.33 5.12 7.41
N CYS A 38 -1.94 3.93 7.31
CA CYS A 38 -1.96 3.19 6.07
C CYS A 38 -3.38 2.83 5.68
N ARG A 39 -3.62 2.78 4.37
CA ARG A 39 -4.89 2.34 3.81
C ARG A 39 -4.60 1.25 2.79
N TYR A 40 -5.49 0.28 2.72
CA TYR A 40 -5.31 -0.89 1.89
C TYR A 40 -6.26 -0.86 0.71
N SER A 41 -5.81 -1.38 -0.42
CA SER A 41 -6.65 -1.49 -1.61
C SER A 41 -6.22 -2.71 -2.41
N SER A 42 -7.12 -3.21 -3.25
CA SER A 42 -6.83 -4.35 -4.10
C SER A 42 -6.35 -3.93 -5.48
N ASP A 43 -6.25 -2.64 -5.74
CA ASP A 43 -6.03 -2.07 -7.04
C ASP A 43 -5.01 -0.94 -6.92
N TRP A 44 -4.01 -0.93 -7.81
CA TRP A 44 -2.96 0.08 -7.78
C TRP A 44 -3.51 1.49 -7.94
N PHE A 45 -4.46 1.65 -8.84
CA PHE A 45 -5.04 2.96 -9.09
C PHE A 45 -5.70 3.51 -7.84
N GLN A 46 -6.42 2.66 -7.12
CA GLN A 46 -7.04 3.07 -5.85
C GLN A 46 -5.99 3.38 -4.81
N ALA A 47 -4.88 2.63 -4.81
CA ALA A 47 -3.79 2.91 -3.87
C ALA A 47 -3.21 4.30 -4.09
N GLU A 48 -3.09 4.73 -5.34
CA GLU A 48 -2.59 6.07 -5.63
C GLU A 48 -3.59 7.13 -5.20
N ILE A 49 -4.87 6.88 -5.39
CA ILE A 49 -5.91 7.80 -4.93
C ILE A 49 -5.82 7.97 -3.42
N TYR A 50 -5.70 6.87 -2.68
CA TYR A 50 -5.58 6.93 -1.23
C TYR A 50 -4.35 7.69 -0.80
N LEU A 51 -3.21 7.44 -1.45
CA LEU A 51 -1.98 8.14 -1.10
C LEU A 51 -2.15 9.64 -1.29
N ASN A 52 -2.69 10.05 -2.44
CA ASN A 52 -2.89 11.46 -2.72
C ASN A 52 -3.83 12.11 -1.72
N GLN A 53 -4.89 11.40 -1.32
CA GLN A 53 -5.83 11.94 -0.33
C GLN A 53 -5.14 12.15 1.02
N MET A 54 -4.30 11.20 1.42
CA MET A 54 -3.60 11.31 2.70
C MET A 54 -2.52 12.37 2.70
N LEU A 55 -1.96 12.69 1.52
CA LEU A 55 -0.93 13.73 1.41
C LEU A 55 -1.51 15.13 1.36
N GLN A 56 -2.80 15.27 1.10
CA GLN A 56 -3.43 16.58 1.05
C GLN A 56 -3.65 17.10 2.45
N PRO A 57 -3.45 18.41 2.65
CA PRO A 57 -3.68 19.02 3.96
C PRO A 57 -5.15 19.08 4.33
#